data_22d47f03c448415bf6286d6fd48e3d15
#
_entry.id   22d47f03c448415bf6286d6fd48e3d15
#
_cell.length_a   1.000
_cell.length_b   1.000
_cell.length_c   1.000
_cell.angle_alpha   90.00
_cell.angle_beta   90.00
_cell.angle_gamma   90.00
#
_symmetry.space_group_name_H-M   'P 1'
#
loop_
_entity.id
_entity.type
_entity.pdbx_description
1 polymer ?
#
loop_
_entity_poly.entity_id
_entity_poly.type
_entity_poly.pdbx_seq_one_letter_code
_entity_poly.pdbx_strand_id
1 'polypeptide(L)'
;MILQKRDLEFFRVLGRDARLVDRQQAMKFAGFTSQTRANVRLLKLTANGFLRRYFLGTFKGGSKALYTLSPKGAQVAEVENRPVIRPKETLLVGDPFVNHQLAVNDIHIAARFTPVESFKVIRFRSFAEPLSKSIPLVPDGYFEIETPLGVRAAFIEVDCGTETLKVWTKKAKLYLELAISGTFKKLFQQEQFRVLVIAPSERRAESIRKTVSKQTQKIFWFTTLEQIKREGFWSAVWLRPEGGQKLSLLERKL
;
A
#
# COMPACT_ATOMS: atom_id res chain seq x y z
N MET A 1 -6.78 -19.07 -24.50
CA MET A 1 -5.98 -17.81 -24.50
C MET A 1 -4.58 -18.11 -23.98
N ILE A 2 -3.53 -17.60 -24.63
CA ILE A 2 -2.15 -17.72 -24.13
C ILE A 2 -1.90 -16.61 -23.12
N LEU A 3 -1.43 -17.00 -21.91
CA LEU A 3 -0.98 -16.06 -20.88
C LEU A 3 0.43 -15.59 -21.21
N GLN A 4 0.68 -14.31 -20.99
CA GLN A 4 2.00 -13.68 -21.11
C GLN A 4 2.69 -13.64 -19.74
N LYS A 5 4.02 -13.54 -19.72
CA LYS A 5 4.80 -13.41 -18.48
C LYS A 5 4.26 -12.28 -17.58
N ARG A 6 3.96 -11.12 -18.17
CA ARG A 6 3.40 -9.98 -17.41
C ARG A 6 2.03 -10.25 -16.80
N ASP A 7 1.20 -11.14 -17.39
CA ASP A 7 -0.09 -11.48 -16.82
C ASP A 7 0.11 -12.26 -15.51
N LEU A 8 1.05 -13.21 -15.50
CA LEU A 8 1.41 -13.98 -14.32
C LEU A 8 2.01 -13.08 -13.24
N GLU A 9 2.88 -12.15 -13.61
CA GLU A 9 3.44 -11.15 -12.68
C GLU A 9 2.34 -10.26 -12.09
N PHE A 10 1.40 -9.80 -12.92
CA PHE A 10 0.24 -9.04 -12.48
C PHE A 10 -0.67 -9.85 -11.53
N PHE A 11 -0.91 -11.12 -11.83
CA PHE A 11 -1.69 -12.01 -10.95
C PHE A 11 -0.99 -12.21 -9.60
N ARG A 12 0.35 -12.33 -9.59
CA ARG A 12 1.12 -12.39 -8.34
C ARG A 12 0.97 -11.12 -7.50
N VAL A 13 0.98 -9.96 -8.14
CA VAL A 13 0.73 -8.68 -7.45
C VAL A 13 -0.68 -8.65 -6.85
N LEU A 14 -1.70 -9.06 -7.62
CA LEU A 14 -3.09 -9.12 -7.13
C LEU A 14 -3.27 -10.11 -5.98
N GLY A 15 -2.60 -11.26 -6.02
CA GLY A 15 -2.70 -12.27 -4.98
C GLY A 15 -1.94 -11.92 -3.70
N ARG A 16 -0.80 -11.24 -3.82
CA ARG A 16 0.10 -10.98 -2.68
C ARG A 16 -0.06 -9.59 -2.08
N ASP A 17 -0.22 -8.57 -2.92
CA ASP A 17 -0.01 -7.19 -2.51
C ASP A 17 -1.24 -6.29 -2.69
N ALA A 18 -1.87 -6.31 -3.87
CA ALA A 18 -2.85 -5.29 -4.25
C ALA A 18 -4.32 -5.68 -4.06
N ARG A 19 -4.67 -6.97 -3.96
CA ARG A 19 -6.01 -7.57 -3.80
C ARG A 19 -7.03 -7.12 -4.85
N LEU A 20 -7.22 -5.83 -5.05
CA LEU A 20 -8.03 -5.23 -6.11
C LEU A 20 -7.32 -4.00 -6.69
N VAL A 21 -7.56 -3.71 -7.94
CA VAL A 21 -6.97 -2.55 -8.62
C VAL A 21 -7.98 -1.92 -9.57
N ASP A 22 -7.86 -0.62 -9.80
CA ASP A 22 -8.48 0.00 -10.95
C ASP A 22 -7.62 -0.17 -12.22
N ARG A 23 -8.12 0.32 -13.34
CA ARG A 23 -7.40 0.24 -14.62
C ARG A 23 -6.05 0.94 -14.59
N GLN A 24 -5.96 2.13 -13.97
CA GLN A 24 -4.71 2.90 -13.94
C GLN A 24 -3.64 2.17 -13.11
N GLN A 25 -4.03 1.64 -11.97
CA GLN A 25 -3.17 0.82 -11.13
C GLN A 25 -2.76 -0.49 -11.83
N ALA A 26 -3.71 -1.16 -12.51
CA ALA A 26 -3.42 -2.34 -13.33
C ALA A 26 -2.37 -2.04 -14.42
N MET A 27 -2.48 -0.87 -15.05
CA MET A 27 -1.49 -0.45 -16.06
C MET A 27 -0.09 -0.33 -15.47
N LYS A 28 0.05 0.25 -14.29
CA LYS A 28 1.35 0.39 -13.59
C LYS A 28 1.91 -0.96 -13.17
N PHE A 29 1.11 -1.79 -12.51
CA PHE A 29 1.56 -3.10 -12.01
C PHE A 29 1.89 -4.09 -13.14
N ALA A 30 1.16 -4.05 -14.24
CA ALA A 30 1.39 -4.93 -15.39
C ALA A 30 2.28 -4.33 -16.50
N GLY A 31 2.78 -3.10 -16.33
CA GLY A 31 3.65 -2.44 -17.29
C GLY A 31 2.97 -2.10 -18.63
N PHE A 32 1.68 -1.76 -18.62
CA PHE A 32 1.00 -1.29 -19.83
C PHE A 32 1.30 0.18 -20.10
N THR A 33 1.78 0.48 -21.29
CA THR A 33 2.00 1.86 -21.77
C THR A 33 0.80 2.46 -22.51
N SER A 34 -0.13 1.62 -22.98
CA SER A 34 -1.34 2.03 -23.73
C SER A 34 -2.60 1.63 -22.97
N GLN A 35 -3.48 2.62 -22.74
CA GLN A 35 -4.77 2.42 -22.10
C GLN A 35 -5.69 1.47 -22.89
N THR A 36 -5.71 1.59 -24.22
CA THR A 36 -6.50 0.72 -25.09
C THR A 36 -6.03 -0.73 -25.00
N ARG A 37 -4.71 -0.97 -25.08
CA ARG A 37 -4.14 -2.31 -24.93
C ARG A 37 -4.41 -2.91 -23.55
N ALA A 38 -4.31 -2.10 -22.48
CA ALA A 38 -4.67 -2.50 -21.14
C ALA A 38 -6.14 -2.93 -21.04
N ASN A 39 -7.07 -2.09 -21.54
CA ASN A 39 -8.50 -2.42 -21.54
C ASN A 39 -8.79 -3.74 -22.26
N VAL A 40 -8.29 -3.89 -23.48
CA VAL A 40 -8.49 -5.13 -24.26
C VAL A 40 -7.95 -6.34 -23.51
N ARG A 41 -6.75 -6.22 -22.92
CA ARG A 41 -6.16 -7.36 -22.19
C ARG A 41 -6.92 -7.68 -20.92
N LEU A 42 -7.28 -6.69 -20.10
CA LEU A 42 -8.05 -6.88 -18.88
C LEU A 42 -9.42 -7.51 -19.16
N LEU A 43 -10.11 -7.08 -20.23
CA LEU A 43 -11.36 -7.69 -20.67
C LEU A 43 -11.18 -9.14 -21.10
N LYS A 44 -10.13 -9.45 -21.89
CA LYS A 44 -9.80 -10.82 -22.29
C LYS A 44 -9.48 -11.72 -21.08
N LEU A 45 -8.71 -11.22 -20.09
CA LEU A 45 -8.40 -11.95 -18.87
C LEU A 45 -9.66 -12.21 -18.03
N THR A 46 -10.58 -11.24 -17.98
CA THR A 46 -11.88 -11.38 -17.28
C THR A 46 -12.79 -12.40 -18.00
N ALA A 47 -12.95 -12.28 -19.34
CA ALA A 47 -13.77 -13.20 -20.12
C ALA A 47 -13.28 -14.66 -20.07
N ASN A 48 -11.96 -14.88 -19.93
CA ASN A 48 -11.37 -16.20 -19.74
C ASN A 48 -11.31 -16.67 -18.28
N GLY A 49 -11.90 -15.91 -17.36
CA GLY A 49 -12.09 -16.30 -15.97
C GLY A 49 -10.86 -16.18 -15.08
N PHE A 50 -9.78 -15.50 -15.50
CA PHE A 50 -8.58 -15.27 -14.67
C PHE A 50 -8.75 -14.07 -13.74
N LEU A 51 -9.56 -13.08 -14.11
CA LEU A 51 -9.92 -11.93 -13.31
C LEU A 51 -11.43 -11.89 -13.07
N ARG A 52 -11.82 -11.26 -11.96
CA ARG A 52 -13.19 -10.79 -11.71
C ARG A 52 -13.22 -9.29 -11.88
N ARG A 53 -14.32 -8.76 -12.41
CA ARG A 53 -14.51 -7.32 -12.59
C ARG A 53 -15.71 -6.83 -11.79
N TYR A 54 -15.54 -5.70 -11.12
CA TYR A 54 -16.57 -4.98 -10.38
C TYR A 54 -16.61 -3.53 -10.84
N PHE A 55 -17.60 -2.78 -10.41
CA PHE A 55 -17.71 -1.36 -10.72
C PHE A 55 -17.86 -0.54 -9.45
N LEU A 56 -17.08 0.53 -9.33
CA LEU A 56 -17.18 1.53 -8.28
C LEU A 56 -17.85 2.78 -8.83
N GLY A 57 -18.97 3.18 -8.25
CA GLY A 57 -19.63 4.44 -8.59
C GLY A 57 -18.76 5.64 -8.25
N THR A 58 -18.78 6.66 -9.08
CA THR A 58 -18.05 7.90 -8.86
C THR A 58 -18.99 9.05 -8.51
N PHE A 59 -18.54 9.99 -7.68
CA PHE A 59 -19.33 11.17 -7.27
C PHE A 59 -19.74 12.07 -8.45
N LYS A 60 -19.00 12.02 -9.56
CA LYS A 60 -19.31 12.81 -10.78
C LYS A 60 -20.24 12.07 -11.76
N GLY A 61 -20.81 10.96 -11.31
CA GLY A 61 -21.54 10.03 -12.19
C GLY A 61 -20.61 9.07 -12.94
N GLY A 62 -21.19 7.97 -13.45
CA GLY A 62 -20.44 6.90 -14.09
C GLY A 62 -19.82 5.91 -13.11
N SER A 63 -19.00 5.00 -13.63
CA SER A 63 -18.38 3.96 -12.84
C SER A 63 -16.94 3.70 -13.25
N LYS A 64 -16.12 3.31 -12.27
CA LYS A 64 -14.73 2.89 -12.45
C LYS A 64 -14.66 1.36 -12.36
N ALA A 65 -14.11 0.71 -13.39
CA ALA A 65 -13.89 -0.73 -13.35
C ALA A 65 -12.77 -1.09 -12.39
N LEU A 66 -13.02 -2.08 -11.54
CA LEU A 66 -12.10 -2.69 -10.60
C LEU A 66 -11.86 -4.14 -11.00
N TYR A 67 -10.63 -4.60 -10.81
CA TYR A 67 -10.20 -5.95 -11.16
C TYR A 67 -9.61 -6.64 -9.93
N THR A 68 -10.00 -7.90 -9.72
CA THR A 68 -9.48 -8.76 -8.65
C THR A 68 -9.07 -10.10 -9.24
N LEU A 69 -8.22 -10.83 -8.54
CA LEU A 69 -7.82 -12.16 -8.96
C LEU A 69 -8.97 -13.15 -8.73
N SER A 70 -9.20 -14.05 -9.70
CA SER A 70 -10.11 -15.17 -9.54
C SER A 70 -9.39 -16.40 -8.95
N PRO A 71 -10.10 -17.45 -8.49
CA PRO A 71 -9.48 -18.71 -8.11
C PRO A 71 -8.62 -19.33 -9.22
N LYS A 72 -9.10 -19.28 -10.47
CA LYS A 72 -8.35 -19.75 -11.64
C LYS A 72 -7.09 -18.93 -11.88
N GLY A 73 -7.16 -17.61 -11.71
CA GLY A 73 -5.99 -16.73 -11.82
C GLY A 73 -4.98 -16.99 -10.73
N ALA A 74 -5.43 -17.22 -9.50
CA ALA A 74 -4.57 -17.53 -8.36
C ALA A 74 -3.84 -18.87 -8.55
N GLN A 75 -4.55 -19.88 -9.04
CA GLN A 75 -3.98 -21.21 -9.32
C GLN A 75 -2.83 -21.13 -10.33
N VAL A 76 -3.02 -20.46 -11.47
CA VAL A 76 -1.99 -20.37 -12.51
C VAL A 76 -0.81 -19.48 -12.14
N ALA A 77 -0.99 -18.56 -11.20
CA ALA A 77 0.07 -17.70 -10.68
C ALA A 77 0.76 -18.26 -9.44
N GLU A 78 0.27 -19.40 -8.93
CA GLU A 78 0.77 -20.07 -7.72
C GLU A 78 0.76 -19.13 -6.49
N VAL A 79 -0.36 -18.43 -6.30
CA VAL A 79 -0.55 -17.51 -5.18
C VAL A 79 -1.83 -17.84 -4.42
N GLU A 80 -1.88 -17.40 -3.17
CA GLU A 80 -3.08 -17.50 -2.36
C GLU A 80 -4.23 -16.70 -3.00
N ASN A 81 -5.41 -17.32 -3.05
CA ASN A 81 -6.61 -16.62 -3.48
C ASN A 81 -7.17 -15.82 -2.31
N ARG A 82 -7.01 -14.52 -2.33
CA ARG A 82 -7.60 -13.58 -1.34
C ARG A 82 -8.81 -12.88 -1.95
N PRO A 83 -9.99 -13.52 -1.97
CA PRO A 83 -11.12 -12.99 -2.70
C PRO A 83 -11.61 -11.69 -2.06
N VAL A 84 -11.91 -10.72 -2.91
CA VAL A 84 -12.74 -9.59 -2.53
C VAL A 84 -14.19 -10.07 -2.72
N ILE A 85 -14.84 -10.43 -1.61
CA ILE A 85 -16.22 -10.93 -1.63
C ILE A 85 -17.15 -9.73 -1.76
N ARG A 86 -17.71 -9.55 -2.94
CA ARG A 86 -18.77 -8.57 -3.25
C ARG A 86 -19.75 -9.24 -4.19
N PRO A 87 -21.05 -8.92 -4.13
CA PRO A 87 -22.02 -9.40 -5.11
C PRO A 87 -21.56 -9.04 -6.53
N LYS A 88 -21.70 -9.98 -7.45
CA LYS A 88 -21.42 -9.77 -8.87
C LYS A 88 -22.25 -8.60 -9.36
N GLU A 89 -22.10 -7.72 -10.04
CA GLU A 89 -22.97 -6.67 -10.60
C GLU A 89 -23.38 -5.54 -9.63
N THR A 90 -22.96 -5.55 -8.38
CA THR A 90 -23.26 -4.44 -7.46
C THR A 90 -22.35 -3.26 -7.77
N LEU A 91 -22.96 -2.10 -8.03
CA LEU A 91 -22.24 -0.83 -8.05
C LEU A 91 -21.78 -0.54 -6.62
N LEU A 92 -20.46 -0.61 -6.40
CA LEU A 92 -19.89 -0.28 -5.10
C LEU A 92 -19.88 1.24 -4.95
N VAL A 93 -20.72 1.77 -4.07
CA VAL A 93 -20.74 3.21 -3.78
C VAL A 93 -20.16 3.40 -2.40
N GLY A 94 -19.11 4.22 -2.31
CA GLY A 94 -18.51 4.60 -1.03
C GLY A 94 -17.96 3.46 -0.17
N ASP A 95 -17.62 2.30 -0.77
CA ASP A 95 -17.07 1.14 -0.03
C ASP A 95 -15.74 1.52 0.64
N PRO A 96 -15.68 1.61 1.98
CA PRO A 96 -14.47 2.06 2.69
C PRO A 96 -13.28 1.14 2.44
N PHE A 97 -13.50 -0.18 2.33
CA PHE A 97 -12.45 -1.15 2.04
C PHE A 97 -11.85 -0.93 0.64
N VAL A 98 -12.71 -0.72 -0.36
CA VAL A 98 -12.24 -0.46 -1.74
C VAL A 98 -11.43 0.82 -1.81
N ASN A 99 -11.93 1.91 -1.24
CA ASN A 99 -11.24 3.20 -1.23
C ASN A 99 -9.89 3.12 -0.51
N HIS A 100 -9.85 2.46 0.63
CA HIS A 100 -8.62 2.24 1.39
C HIS A 100 -7.62 1.40 0.59
N GLN A 101 -8.05 0.27 0.01
CA GLN A 101 -7.16 -0.57 -0.79
C GLN A 101 -6.60 0.16 -2.02
N LEU A 102 -7.41 0.96 -2.70
CA LEU A 102 -6.94 1.79 -3.82
C LEU A 102 -5.90 2.81 -3.36
N ALA A 103 -6.09 3.43 -2.20
CA ALA A 103 -5.13 4.37 -1.63
C ALA A 103 -3.80 3.67 -1.26
N VAL A 104 -3.85 2.49 -0.64
CA VAL A 104 -2.66 1.67 -0.36
C VAL A 104 -1.91 1.32 -1.64
N ASN A 105 -2.63 0.93 -2.70
CA ASN A 105 -2.04 0.63 -4.00
C ASN A 105 -1.37 1.87 -4.64
N ASP A 106 -1.96 3.06 -4.51
CA ASP A 106 -1.35 4.31 -5.01
C ASP A 106 -0.01 4.55 -4.32
N ILE A 107 0.08 4.31 -3.01
CA ILE A 107 1.33 4.41 -2.25
C ILE A 107 2.35 3.35 -2.68
N HIS A 108 1.90 2.10 -2.85
CA HIS A 108 2.76 1.03 -3.37
C HIS A 108 3.36 1.39 -4.75
N ILE A 109 2.51 1.91 -5.64
CA ILE A 109 2.94 2.35 -6.97
C ILE A 109 3.93 3.52 -6.86
N ALA A 110 3.64 4.53 -6.05
CA ALA A 110 4.51 5.68 -5.86
C ALA A 110 5.88 5.28 -5.27
N ALA A 111 5.91 4.33 -4.34
CA ALA A 111 7.16 3.84 -3.76
C ALA A 111 7.97 3.00 -4.76
N ARG A 112 7.32 2.10 -5.49
CA ARG A 112 8.00 1.08 -6.30
C ARG A 112 8.38 1.54 -7.71
N PHE A 113 7.54 2.35 -8.34
CA PHE A 113 7.70 2.71 -9.76
C PHE A 113 8.21 4.14 -9.99
N THR A 114 8.51 4.88 -8.91
CA THR A 114 9.26 6.14 -9.03
C THR A 114 10.75 5.80 -9.04
N PRO A 115 11.46 6.02 -10.14
CA PRO A 115 12.89 5.77 -10.20
C PRO A 115 13.63 6.67 -9.21
N VAL A 116 14.56 6.12 -8.47
CA VAL A 116 15.46 6.86 -7.59
C VAL A 116 16.86 6.31 -7.80
N GLU A 117 17.79 7.20 -8.07
CA GLU A 117 19.18 6.84 -8.27
C GLU A 117 19.76 6.18 -7.02
N SER A 118 20.48 5.08 -7.19
CA SER A 118 21.13 4.31 -6.12
C SER A 118 20.23 3.69 -5.07
N PHE A 119 18.90 3.64 -5.30
CA PHE A 119 17.93 3.02 -4.38
C PHE A 119 17.00 2.09 -5.16
N LYS A 120 16.67 0.95 -4.56
CA LYS A 120 15.78 -0.04 -5.17
C LYS A 120 14.85 -0.63 -4.13
N VAL A 121 13.55 -0.61 -4.40
CA VAL A 121 12.58 -1.38 -3.61
C VAL A 121 12.77 -2.86 -3.95
N ILE A 122 13.24 -3.63 -2.99
CA ILE A 122 13.57 -5.06 -3.15
C ILE A 122 12.46 -5.97 -2.65
N ARG A 123 11.62 -5.48 -1.75
CA ARG A 123 10.48 -6.22 -1.21
C ARG A 123 9.30 -5.29 -1.00
N PHE A 124 8.10 -5.78 -1.30
CA PHE A 124 6.83 -5.21 -0.85
C PHE A 124 5.93 -6.33 -0.36
N ARG A 125 5.19 -6.10 0.72
CA ARG A 125 4.26 -7.07 1.30
C ARG A 125 3.05 -6.34 1.88
N SER A 126 1.84 -6.81 1.60
CA SER A 126 0.62 -6.44 2.32
C SER A 126 0.25 -7.51 3.35
N PHE A 127 -0.57 -7.15 4.32
CA PHE A 127 -0.99 -8.06 5.37
C PHE A 127 -2.51 -8.24 5.35
N ALA A 128 -2.97 -9.44 5.65
CA ALA A 128 -4.38 -9.76 5.85
C ALA A 128 -4.66 -10.17 7.30
N GLU A 129 -3.59 -10.52 8.03
CA GLU A 129 -3.62 -11.04 9.38
C GLU A 129 -2.62 -10.31 10.27
N PRO A 130 -2.79 -10.35 11.59
CA PRO A 130 -1.85 -9.80 12.54
C PRO A 130 -0.43 -10.32 12.36
N LEU A 131 0.56 -9.48 12.64
CA LEU A 131 1.98 -9.84 12.57
C LEU A 131 2.33 -11.04 13.46
N SER A 132 1.73 -11.11 14.64
CA SER A 132 1.82 -12.24 15.57
C SER A 132 0.70 -12.19 16.62
N LYS A 133 0.57 -13.25 17.42
CA LYS A 133 -0.39 -13.27 18.55
C LYS A 133 -0.06 -12.19 19.60
N SER A 134 1.21 -11.94 19.85
CA SER A 134 1.65 -10.90 20.80
C SER A 134 1.56 -9.49 20.22
N ILE A 135 1.68 -9.35 18.89
CA ILE A 135 1.57 -8.06 18.18
C ILE A 135 0.36 -8.14 17.23
N PRO A 136 -0.86 -7.90 17.73
CA PRO A 136 -2.09 -7.99 16.93
C PRO A 136 -2.28 -6.76 16.02
N LEU A 137 -1.22 -6.42 15.29
CA LEU A 137 -1.16 -5.32 14.34
C LEU A 137 -1.23 -5.87 12.92
N VAL A 138 -2.10 -5.30 12.10
CA VAL A 138 -2.22 -5.58 10.67
C VAL A 138 -1.82 -4.34 9.91
N PRO A 139 -0.54 -4.18 9.51
CA PRO A 139 -0.10 -3.04 8.71
C PRO A 139 -0.73 -3.06 7.31
N ASP A 140 -0.94 -1.89 6.71
CA ASP A 140 -1.42 -1.79 5.34
C ASP A 140 -0.36 -2.26 4.33
N GLY A 141 0.91 -2.02 4.65
CA GLY A 141 2.03 -2.47 3.83
C GLY A 141 3.35 -2.47 4.58
N TYR A 142 4.31 -3.17 4.01
CA TYR A 142 5.70 -3.19 4.43
C TYR A 142 6.58 -3.23 3.18
N PHE A 143 7.67 -2.49 3.20
CA PHE A 143 8.66 -2.57 2.13
C PHE A 143 10.09 -2.47 2.65
N GLU A 144 11.00 -3.00 1.85
CA GLU A 144 12.44 -2.87 2.03
C GLU A 144 13.04 -2.17 0.81
N ILE A 145 13.94 -1.24 1.08
CA ILE A 145 14.74 -0.59 0.05
C ILE A 145 16.22 -0.90 0.26
N GLU A 146 16.87 -1.28 -0.80
CA GLU A 146 18.32 -1.38 -0.87
C GLU A 146 18.91 0.01 -1.06
N THR A 147 19.89 0.35 -0.25
CA THR A 147 20.61 1.63 -0.28
C THR A 147 22.11 1.36 -0.25
N PRO A 148 22.97 2.31 -0.63
CA PRO A 148 24.43 2.15 -0.51
C PRO A 148 24.91 1.86 0.92
N LEU A 149 24.07 2.12 1.93
CA LEU A 149 24.37 1.89 3.35
C LEU A 149 23.66 0.66 3.94
N GLY A 150 23.11 -0.21 3.09
CA GLY A 150 22.36 -1.39 3.50
C GLY A 150 20.85 -1.24 3.30
N VAL A 151 20.11 -2.23 3.81
CA VAL A 151 18.66 -2.30 3.65
C VAL A 151 17.96 -1.42 4.70
N ARG A 152 16.99 -0.65 4.27
CA ARG A 152 16.06 0.10 5.13
C ARG A 152 14.66 -0.48 5.02
N ALA A 153 13.99 -0.64 6.16
CA ALA A 153 12.64 -1.18 6.23
C ALA A 153 11.63 -0.14 6.68
N ALA A 154 10.42 -0.20 6.13
CA ALA A 154 9.32 0.64 6.57
C ALA A 154 7.96 -0.06 6.47
N PHE A 155 7.08 0.20 7.43
CA PHE A 155 5.66 -0.07 7.35
C PHE A 155 4.93 1.12 6.75
N ILE A 156 3.82 0.84 6.08
CA ILE A 156 2.90 1.83 5.51
C ILE A 156 1.58 1.73 6.28
N GLU A 157 1.06 2.87 6.68
CA GLU A 157 -0.27 3.05 7.27
C GLU A 157 -1.00 4.16 6.52
N VAL A 158 -2.09 3.82 5.83
CA VAL A 158 -2.90 4.76 5.05
C VAL A 158 -4.19 5.06 5.81
N ASP A 159 -4.27 6.25 6.39
CA ASP A 159 -5.51 6.70 7.03
C ASP A 159 -6.46 7.33 5.99
N CYS A 160 -7.65 6.76 5.86
CA CYS A 160 -8.71 7.32 5.03
C CYS A 160 -9.68 8.24 5.80
N GLY A 161 -9.30 8.65 7.01
CA GLY A 161 -10.12 9.52 7.87
C GLY A 161 -11.18 8.78 8.69
N THR A 162 -11.22 7.45 8.63
CA THR A 162 -12.21 6.62 9.33
C THR A 162 -11.77 6.17 10.72
N GLU A 163 -10.48 6.15 11.00
CA GLU A 163 -9.93 5.73 12.29
C GLU A 163 -9.98 6.86 13.33
N THR A 164 -10.31 6.52 14.58
CA THR A 164 -10.26 7.49 15.69
C THR A 164 -8.82 7.70 16.18
N LEU A 165 -8.54 8.83 16.83
CA LEU A 165 -7.23 9.08 17.45
C LEU A 165 -6.88 8.06 18.54
N LYS A 166 -7.89 7.44 19.17
CA LYS A 166 -7.69 6.35 20.13
C LYS A 166 -7.09 5.10 19.46
N VAL A 167 -7.51 4.80 18.23
CA VAL A 167 -6.91 3.72 17.42
C VAL A 167 -5.45 4.02 17.12
N TRP A 168 -5.12 5.26 16.75
CA TRP A 168 -3.74 5.69 16.51
C TRP A 168 -2.85 5.60 17.76
N THR A 169 -3.39 5.92 18.94
CA THR A 169 -2.68 5.69 20.21
C THR A 169 -2.35 4.21 20.40
N LYS A 170 -3.31 3.32 20.12
CA LYS A 170 -3.11 1.87 20.22
C LYS A 170 -2.09 1.37 19.19
N LYS A 171 -2.22 1.79 17.92
CA LYS A 171 -1.26 1.44 16.86
C LYS A 171 0.16 1.87 17.23
N ALA A 172 0.34 3.11 17.75
CA ALA A 172 1.65 3.61 18.16
C ALA A 172 2.29 2.73 19.24
N LYS A 173 1.53 2.31 20.25
CA LYS A 173 2.02 1.40 21.29
C LYS A 173 2.42 0.04 20.73
N LEU A 174 1.63 -0.54 19.82
CA LEU A 174 1.95 -1.82 19.19
C LEU A 174 3.21 -1.75 18.32
N TYR A 175 3.41 -0.65 17.60
CA TYR A 175 4.65 -0.43 16.85
C TYR A 175 5.87 -0.24 17.76
N LEU A 176 5.72 0.43 18.90
CA LEU A 176 6.79 0.52 19.89
C LEU A 176 7.12 -0.85 20.46
N GLU A 177 6.12 -1.63 20.83
CA GLU A 177 6.31 -2.99 21.32
C GLU A 177 7.00 -3.86 20.26
N LEU A 178 6.59 -3.78 19.00
CA LEU A 178 7.25 -4.46 17.89
C LEU A 178 8.72 -4.07 17.77
N ALA A 179 9.05 -2.78 17.99
CA ALA A 179 10.41 -2.27 17.87
C ALA A 179 11.34 -2.72 19.01
N ILE A 180 10.81 -2.89 20.24
CA ILE A 180 11.62 -3.19 21.42
C ILE A 180 11.64 -4.67 21.82
N SER A 181 10.62 -5.46 21.42
CA SER A 181 10.48 -6.87 21.83
C SER A 181 11.40 -7.84 21.06
N GLY A 182 12.16 -7.37 20.09
CA GLY A 182 12.92 -8.24 19.19
C GLY A 182 12.07 -8.99 18.15
N THR A 183 10.75 -8.88 18.24
CA THR A 183 9.81 -9.55 17.30
C THR A 183 10.02 -9.09 15.88
N PHE A 184 10.28 -7.80 15.64
CA PHE A 184 10.57 -7.27 14.32
C PHE A 184 11.76 -7.97 13.66
N LYS A 185 12.90 -8.06 14.38
CA LYS A 185 14.10 -8.74 13.90
C LYS A 185 13.82 -10.20 13.58
N LYS A 186 13.06 -10.89 14.41
CA LYS A 186 12.68 -12.29 14.21
C LYS A 186 11.82 -12.49 12.96
N LEU A 187 10.87 -11.58 12.68
CA LEU A 187 9.92 -11.70 11.56
C LEU A 187 10.49 -11.22 10.22
N PHE A 188 11.30 -10.18 10.24
CA PHE A 188 11.74 -9.47 9.04
C PHE A 188 13.26 -9.54 8.79
N GLN A 189 14.04 -10.03 9.76
CA GLN A 189 15.50 -10.11 9.69
C GLN A 189 16.17 -8.75 9.46
N GLN A 190 15.52 -7.68 9.95
CA GLN A 190 15.99 -6.30 9.92
C GLN A 190 16.05 -5.76 11.36
N GLU A 191 17.01 -4.86 11.62
CA GLU A 191 17.19 -4.30 12.98
C GLU A 191 16.23 -3.17 13.30
N GLN A 192 15.87 -2.36 12.30
CA GLN A 192 15.11 -1.13 12.48
C GLN A 192 14.08 -0.95 11.37
N PHE A 193 13.02 -0.23 11.69
CA PHE A 193 12.01 0.16 10.72
C PHE A 193 11.50 1.59 10.99
N ARG A 194 10.85 2.14 9.98
CA ARG A 194 10.02 3.35 10.08
C ARG A 194 8.55 2.98 9.91
N VAL A 195 7.65 3.83 10.42
CA VAL A 195 6.21 3.74 10.16
C VAL A 195 5.81 4.99 9.39
N LEU A 196 5.40 4.81 8.15
CA LEU A 196 5.04 5.87 7.23
C LEU A 196 3.53 6.03 7.24
N VAL A 197 3.06 7.13 7.83
CA VAL A 197 1.64 7.44 7.99
C VAL A 197 1.23 8.41 6.89
N ILE A 198 0.28 7.99 6.06
CA ILE A 198 -0.24 8.78 4.95
C ILE A 198 -1.70 9.14 5.25
N ALA A 199 -1.98 10.42 5.44
CA ALA A 199 -3.31 10.91 5.78
C ALA A 199 -4.02 11.58 4.58
N PRO A 200 -5.36 11.71 4.60
CA PRO A 200 -6.12 12.34 3.52
C PRO A 200 -5.96 13.87 3.46
N SER A 201 -5.53 14.50 4.54
CA SER A 201 -5.33 15.95 4.61
C SER A 201 -4.24 16.35 5.62
N GLU A 202 -3.68 17.54 5.48
CA GLU A 202 -2.69 18.08 6.42
C GLU A 202 -3.24 18.18 7.85
N ARG A 203 -4.49 18.65 8.00
CA ARG A 203 -5.18 18.72 9.31
C ARG A 203 -5.25 17.33 9.96
N ARG A 204 -5.54 16.30 9.18
CA ARG A 204 -5.62 14.94 9.68
C ARG A 204 -4.24 14.38 10.03
N ALA A 205 -3.26 14.58 9.17
CA ALA A 205 -1.87 14.21 9.42
C ALA A 205 -1.35 14.83 10.72
N GLU A 206 -1.62 16.11 10.94
CA GLU A 206 -1.22 16.84 12.13
C GLU A 206 -1.91 16.30 13.40
N SER A 207 -3.20 15.99 13.33
CA SER A 207 -3.93 15.40 14.46
C SER A 207 -3.38 14.04 14.87
N ILE A 208 -3.07 13.18 13.89
CA ILE A 208 -2.45 11.88 14.13
C ILE A 208 -1.04 12.08 14.68
N ARG A 209 -0.23 12.95 14.07
CA ARG A 209 1.13 13.26 14.50
C ARG A 209 1.20 13.69 15.96
N LYS A 210 0.36 14.66 16.36
CA LYS A 210 0.25 15.12 17.76
C LYS A 210 -0.16 14.00 18.72
N THR A 211 -0.98 13.06 18.27
CA THR A 211 -1.39 11.92 19.09
C THR A 211 -0.24 10.92 19.26
N VAL A 212 0.46 10.60 18.16
CA VAL A 212 1.60 9.69 18.17
C VAL A 212 2.81 10.28 18.91
N SER A 213 3.05 11.59 18.78
CA SER A 213 4.17 12.27 19.44
C SER A 213 4.12 12.20 20.97
N LYS A 214 2.93 12.00 21.56
CA LYS A 214 2.76 11.73 23.00
C LYS A 214 3.26 10.34 23.41
N GLN A 215 3.46 9.43 22.47
CA GLN A 215 3.94 8.07 22.71
C GLN A 215 5.42 7.93 22.34
N THR A 216 5.85 8.58 21.25
CA THR A 216 7.23 8.49 20.75
C THR A 216 7.58 9.66 19.82
N GLN A 217 8.86 10.05 19.83
CA GLN A 217 9.47 10.98 18.89
C GLN A 217 10.30 10.26 17.81
N LYS A 218 10.26 8.91 17.79
CA LYS A 218 11.05 8.09 16.88
C LYS A 218 10.14 7.36 15.88
N ILE A 219 10.69 6.57 15.04
CA ILE A 219 10.12 5.62 14.07
C ILE A 219 8.98 6.13 13.16
N PHE A 220 8.12 7.05 13.58
CA PHE A 220 6.98 7.52 12.78
C PHE A 220 7.33 8.70 11.89
N TRP A 221 6.76 8.71 10.66
CA TRP A 221 6.90 9.76 9.67
C TRP A 221 5.53 10.01 9.03
N PHE A 222 5.17 11.27 8.81
CA PHE A 222 3.82 11.69 8.43
C PHE A 222 3.82 12.50 7.15
N THR A 223 2.86 12.24 6.27
CA THR A 223 2.62 13.02 5.06
C THR A 223 1.16 12.91 4.63
N THR A 224 0.80 13.47 3.48
CA THR A 224 -0.52 13.31 2.87
C THR A 224 -0.42 12.66 1.50
N LEU A 225 -1.50 12.00 1.07
CA LEU A 225 -1.60 11.41 -0.25
C LEU A 225 -1.43 12.48 -1.35
N GLU A 226 -1.94 13.69 -1.11
CA GLU A 226 -1.82 14.82 -2.04
C GLU A 226 -0.36 15.26 -2.20
N GLN A 227 0.39 15.37 -1.10
CA GLN A 227 1.81 15.72 -1.16
C GLN A 227 2.62 14.67 -1.92
N ILE A 228 2.37 13.39 -1.68
CA ILE A 228 3.02 12.30 -2.43
C ILE A 228 2.70 12.41 -3.93
N LYS A 229 1.46 12.67 -4.29
CA LYS A 229 1.06 12.82 -5.70
C LYS A 229 1.70 14.03 -6.39
N ARG A 230 1.85 15.13 -5.66
CA ARG A 230 2.41 16.38 -6.20
C ARG A 230 3.93 16.38 -6.28
N GLU A 231 4.60 15.88 -5.24
CA GLU A 231 6.04 16.05 -5.06
C GLU A 231 6.82 14.74 -5.18
N GLY A 232 6.14 13.60 -5.05
CA GLY A 232 6.74 12.26 -5.10
C GLY A 232 6.96 11.66 -3.72
N PHE A 233 6.89 10.32 -3.66
CA PHE A 233 7.02 9.54 -2.42
C PHE A 233 8.40 9.71 -1.75
N TRP A 234 9.45 9.83 -2.53
CA TRP A 234 10.84 9.90 -2.07
C TRP A 234 11.34 11.32 -1.80
N SER A 235 10.54 12.33 -2.11
CA SER A 235 10.88 13.74 -1.91
C SER A 235 10.80 14.14 -0.43
N ALA A 236 11.19 15.40 -0.13
CA ALA A 236 11.14 15.97 1.23
C ALA A 236 9.69 16.33 1.64
N VAL A 237 8.83 15.31 1.73
CA VAL A 237 7.41 15.44 2.08
C VAL A 237 7.07 14.87 3.46
N TRP A 238 8.03 14.27 4.14
CA TRP A 238 7.82 13.53 5.37
C TRP A 238 8.17 14.34 6.60
N LEU A 239 7.23 14.43 7.52
CA LEU A 239 7.37 15.15 8.79
C LEU A 239 7.55 14.14 9.94
N ARG A 240 8.49 14.41 10.84
CA ARG A 240 8.72 13.59 12.03
C ARG A 240 7.72 13.92 13.14
N PRO A 241 7.63 13.10 14.21
CA PRO A 241 6.72 13.36 15.35
C PRO A 241 6.94 14.71 16.01
N GLU A 242 8.19 15.14 16.16
CA GLU A 242 8.56 16.43 16.72
C GLU A 242 8.16 17.64 15.86
N GLY A 243 7.81 17.41 14.59
CA GLY A 243 7.54 18.47 13.62
C GLY A 243 8.82 19.02 12.98
N GLY A 244 8.79 20.31 12.62
CA GLY A 244 9.94 20.97 12.01
C GLY A 244 9.97 20.88 10.50
N GLN A 245 11.14 20.70 9.91
CA GLN A 245 11.32 20.62 8.46
C GLN A 245 10.86 19.25 7.91
N LYS A 246 10.25 19.26 6.73
CA LYS A 246 9.97 18.03 5.98
C LYS A 246 11.27 17.45 5.44
N LEU A 247 11.40 16.13 5.48
CA LEU A 247 12.60 15.39 5.12
C LEU A 247 12.28 14.36 4.03
N SER A 248 13.27 13.97 3.25
CA SER A 248 13.21 12.81 2.38
C SER A 248 13.49 11.53 3.19
N LEU A 249 12.84 10.42 2.82
CA LEU A 249 13.16 9.11 3.39
C LEU A 249 14.58 8.63 3.05
N LEU A 250 15.19 9.25 2.02
CA LEU A 250 16.50 8.90 1.50
C LEU A 250 17.62 9.69 2.17
N GLU A 251 17.31 10.79 2.84
CA GLU A 251 18.31 11.59 3.52
C GLU A 251 19.05 10.77 4.58
N ARG A 252 20.36 10.96 4.62
CA ARG A 252 21.17 10.48 5.74
C ARG A 252 20.78 11.29 6.98
N LYS A 253 20.50 10.62 8.11
CA LYS A 253 20.70 11.30 9.37
C LYS A 253 22.20 11.59 9.48
N LEU A 254 22.52 12.85 9.54
CA LEU A 254 23.76 13.28 10.17
C LEU A 254 23.71 12.90 11.64
#